data_7ad322d11abef7240a2ba67eec3420ca
#
_entry.id   7ad322d11abef7240a2ba67eec3420ca
#
_cell.length_a   1.000
_cell.length_b   1.000
_cell.length_c   1.000
_cell.angle_alpha   90.00
_cell.angle_beta   90.00
_cell.angle_gamma   90.00
#
_symmetry.space_group_name_H-M   'P 1'
#
loop_
_entity.id
_entity.type
_entity.pdbx_description
1 polymer ?
#
loop_
_entity_poly.entity_id
_entity_poly.type
_entity_poly.pdbx_seq_one_letter_code
_entity_poly.pdbx_strand_id
1 'polypeptide(L)'
;THLSQGKSLSVNSGEDINLAAGRSLIGALSDKLSLFVQRRGIKLFAAQGKVEVQAQSDEMALTAEKTLTVTSTEGAVKVAAAEEILLNSGGGYIRLKGGDIEIHGPGVIDVKGDQHLFGGPEEMTPRLPVLPWSPEPVCVSCWMKAVKEQRALVRVRK
;
A
#
# COMPACT_ATOMS: atom_id res chain seq x y z
N THR A 1 27.60 -15.41 11.31
CA THR A 1 27.78 -14.21 12.13
C THR A 1 26.40 -13.68 12.52
N HIS A 2 26.17 -13.44 13.80
CA HIS A 2 24.96 -12.83 14.32
C HIS A 2 25.32 -11.49 14.96
N LEU A 3 24.64 -10.42 14.56
CA LEU A 3 24.67 -9.12 15.21
C LEU A 3 23.42 -9.02 16.09
N SER A 4 23.60 -8.99 17.39
CA SER A 4 22.52 -8.86 18.37
C SER A 4 22.85 -7.74 19.34
N GLN A 5 21.92 -6.81 19.51
CA GLN A 5 22.08 -5.67 20.37
C GLN A 5 20.82 -5.45 21.23
N GLY A 6 21.03 -5.25 22.53
CA GLY A 6 19.94 -5.15 23.50
C GLY A 6 19.21 -3.81 23.52
N LYS A 7 19.78 -2.76 22.91
CA LYS A 7 19.17 -1.42 22.86
C LYS A 7 19.10 -0.85 21.45
N SER A 8 20.22 -0.54 20.84
CA SER A 8 20.25 0.09 19.52
C SER A 8 21.42 -0.37 18.69
N LEU A 9 21.21 -0.56 17.40
CA LEU A 9 22.23 -0.75 16.39
C LEU A 9 22.16 0.43 15.42
N SER A 10 23.27 1.16 15.28
CA SER A 10 23.41 2.24 14.30
C SER A 10 24.45 1.83 13.25
N VAL A 11 24.09 1.96 12.00
CA VAL A 11 24.98 1.74 10.85
C VAL A 11 25.05 3.03 10.07
N ASN A 12 26.26 3.62 10.02
CA ASN A 12 26.53 4.85 9.28
C ASN A 12 27.63 4.59 8.25
N SER A 13 27.47 5.12 7.06
CA SER A 13 28.48 5.12 6.01
C SER A 13 28.59 6.51 5.40
N GLY A 14 29.81 6.92 5.05
CA GLY A 14 30.04 8.18 4.36
C GLY A 14 29.65 8.15 2.87
N GLU A 15 29.49 6.96 2.30
CA GLU A 15 29.12 6.75 0.90
C GLU A 15 27.90 5.82 0.81
N ASP A 16 28.11 4.51 0.69
CA ASP A 16 27.06 3.55 0.39
C ASP A 16 26.90 2.50 1.49
N ILE A 17 25.67 2.03 1.70
CA ILE A 17 25.35 0.81 2.43
C ILE A 17 24.63 -0.13 1.47
N ASN A 18 25.27 -1.24 1.10
CA ASN A 18 24.73 -2.25 0.21
C ASN A 18 24.32 -3.48 1.01
N LEU A 19 23.03 -3.87 0.89
CA LEU A 19 22.48 -5.06 1.50
C LEU A 19 22.07 -6.04 0.40
N ALA A 20 22.72 -7.20 0.35
CA ALA A 20 22.41 -8.26 -0.60
C ALA A 20 22.17 -9.58 0.14
N ALA A 21 21.08 -10.25 -0.18
CA ALA A 21 20.75 -11.53 0.39
C ALA A 21 20.37 -12.53 -0.71
N GLY A 22 20.91 -13.73 -0.68
CA GLY A 22 20.62 -14.79 -1.66
C GLY A 22 19.19 -15.35 -1.58
N ARG A 23 18.48 -15.09 -0.48
CA ARG A 23 17.08 -15.54 -0.30
C ARG A 23 16.14 -14.44 0.16
N SER A 24 16.35 -13.86 1.31
CA SER A 24 15.39 -12.94 1.92
C SER A 24 16.06 -11.84 2.72
N LEU A 25 15.53 -10.64 2.64
CA LEU A 25 15.75 -9.57 3.59
C LEU A 25 14.42 -9.31 4.32
N ILE A 26 14.40 -9.51 5.63
CA ILE A 26 13.18 -9.40 6.44
C ILE A 26 13.42 -8.36 7.53
N GLY A 27 12.54 -7.37 7.59
CA GLY A 27 12.47 -6.39 8.67
C GLY A 27 11.14 -6.53 9.43
N ALA A 28 11.19 -6.69 10.75
CA ALA A 28 10.02 -6.67 11.63
C ALA A 28 10.18 -5.54 12.63
N LEU A 29 9.26 -4.60 12.60
CA LEU A 29 9.29 -3.37 13.40
C LEU A 29 7.97 -3.22 14.15
N SER A 30 8.02 -2.87 15.41
CA SER A 30 6.83 -2.65 16.23
C SER A 30 6.33 -1.20 16.21
N ASP A 31 7.15 -0.26 15.75
CA ASP A 31 6.82 1.17 15.79
C ASP A 31 6.76 1.75 14.38
N LYS A 32 7.87 2.03 13.75
CA LYS A 32 7.86 2.61 12.40
C LYS A 32 9.06 2.25 11.54
N LEU A 33 8.85 2.27 10.22
CA LEU A 33 9.90 2.36 9.20
C LEU A 33 9.82 3.74 8.55
N SER A 34 10.96 4.45 8.51
CA SER A 34 11.05 5.74 7.83
C SER A 34 12.17 5.68 6.79
N LEU A 35 11.83 5.96 5.53
CA LEU A 35 12.77 6.03 4.42
C LEU A 35 12.69 7.43 3.81
N PHE A 36 13.82 8.13 3.80
CA PHE A 36 13.92 9.46 3.22
C PHE A 36 15.06 9.51 2.21
N VAL A 37 14.79 9.96 0.99
CA VAL A 37 15.77 10.10 -0.09
C VAL A 37 15.70 11.50 -0.67
N GLN A 38 16.77 12.26 -0.51
CA GLN A 38 16.81 13.67 -0.88
C GLN A 38 16.83 13.94 -2.39
N ARG A 39 17.48 13.09 -3.22
CA ARG A 39 17.76 13.46 -4.62
C ARG A 39 17.30 12.49 -5.68
N ARG A 40 17.53 11.18 -5.53
CA ARG A 40 17.37 10.19 -6.61
C ARG A 40 16.13 9.32 -6.50
N GLY A 41 15.34 9.48 -5.45
CA GLY A 41 14.08 8.78 -5.24
C GLY A 41 14.21 7.37 -4.71
N ILE A 42 13.07 6.70 -4.55
CA ILE A 42 12.91 5.33 -4.06
C ILE A 42 12.35 4.49 -5.20
N LYS A 43 12.94 3.31 -5.45
CA LYS A 43 12.47 2.36 -6.44
C LYS A 43 12.15 1.03 -5.77
N LEU A 44 10.94 0.53 -5.96
CA LEU A 44 10.47 -0.76 -5.47
C LEU A 44 10.06 -1.63 -6.65
N PHE A 45 10.78 -2.72 -6.89
CA PHE A 45 10.50 -3.64 -7.98
C PHE A 45 10.34 -5.07 -7.49
N ALA A 46 9.33 -5.76 -7.98
CA ALA A 46 9.19 -7.21 -7.87
C ALA A 46 9.22 -7.80 -9.29
N ALA A 47 10.25 -8.58 -9.60
CA ALA A 47 10.43 -9.12 -10.96
C ALA A 47 9.40 -10.22 -11.31
N GLN A 48 9.03 -11.04 -10.34
CA GLN A 48 8.11 -12.17 -10.52
C GLN A 48 7.15 -12.32 -9.35
N GLY A 49 6.60 -11.33 -8.84
CA GLY A 49 5.69 -11.42 -7.72
C GLY A 49 4.91 -10.13 -7.57
N LYS A 50 3.97 -10.11 -6.67
CA LYS A 50 3.19 -8.92 -6.39
C LYS A 50 3.93 -7.99 -5.43
N VAL A 51 3.68 -6.71 -5.53
CA VAL A 51 3.98 -5.72 -4.50
C VAL A 51 2.68 -5.45 -3.74
N GLU A 52 2.68 -5.66 -2.45
CA GLU A 52 1.55 -5.36 -1.57
C GLU A 52 1.90 -4.20 -0.64
N VAL A 53 1.06 -3.18 -0.62
CA VAL A 53 1.14 -2.07 0.32
C VAL A 53 -0.22 -1.92 0.98
N GLN A 54 -0.30 -2.08 2.29
CA GLN A 54 -1.56 -2.06 3.04
C GLN A 54 -1.42 -1.22 4.31
N ALA A 55 -2.39 -0.35 4.56
CA ALA A 55 -2.66 0.23 5.87
C ALA A 55 -3.85 -0.53 6.47
N GLN A 56 -3.63 -1.35 7.50
CA GLN A 56 -4.65 -2.30 7.98
C GLN A 56 -5.69 -1.67 8.92
N SER A 57 -5.32 -0.63 9.64
CA SER A 57 -6.16 0.00 10.66
C SER A 57 -6.20 1.52 10.55
N ASP A 58 -5.55 2.09 9.53
CA ASP A 58 -5.44 3.52 9.36
C ASP A 58 -5.44 3.89 7.87
N GLU A 59 -5.35 5.14 7.53
CA GLU A 59 -5.37 5.67 6.17
C GLU A 59 -4.06 5.43 5.41
N MET A 60 -4.14 5.37 4.09
CA MET A 60 -3.01 5.40 3.18
C MET A 60 -3.11 6.64 2.29
N ALA A 61 -2.11 7.51 2.33
CA ALA A 61 -2.03 8.68 1.48
C ALA A 61 -0.92 8.53 0.43
N LEU A 62 -1.27 8.77 -0.84
CA LEU A 62 -0.33 8.84 -1.96
C LEU A 62 -0.39 10.25 -2.55
N THR A 63 0.68 11.01 -2.41
CA THR A 63 0.74 12.41 -2.87
C THR A 63 1.94 12.63 -3.77
N ALA A 64 1.73 13.30 -4.89
CA ALA A 64 2.79 13.73 -5.78
C ALA A 64 2.60 15.21 -6.14
N GLU A 65 3.68 15.98 -6.11
CA GLU A 65 3.65 17.39 -6.51
C GLU A 65 3.29 17.56 -8.01
N LYS A 66 3.76 16.64 -8.85
CA LYS A 66 3.52 16.70 -10.29
C LYS A 66 2.46 15.69 -10.73
N THR A 67 2.87 14.52 -11.14
CA THR A 67 1.99 13.52 -11.73
C THR A 67 2.02 12.24 -10.91
N LEU A 68 0.84 11.72 -10.59
CA LEU A 68 0.65 10.38 -10.09
C LEU A 68 0.06 9.52 -11.22
N THR A 69 0.79 8.47 -11.63
CA THR A 69 0.34 7.56 -12.69
C THR A 69 0.02 6.20 -12.09
N VAL A 70 -1.18 5.69 -12.37
CA VAL A 70 -1.62 4.34 -12.02
C VAL A 70 -2.01 3.62 -13.30
N THR A 71 -1.24 2.59 -13.67
CA THR A 71 -1.43 1.89 -14.95
C THR A 71 -1.36 0.38 -14.77
N SER A 72 -2.27 -0.34 -15.42
CA SER A 72 -2.19 -1.79 -15.61
C SER A 72 -2.02 -2.06 -17.10
N THR A 73 -0.94 -2.76 -17.48
CA THR A 73 -0.59 -2.99 -18.90
C THR A 73 -1.36 -4.14 -19.53
N GLU A 74 -1.77 -5.14 -18.74
CA GLU A 74 -2.44 -6.34 -19.24
C GLU A 74 -3.76 -6.66 -18.56
N GLY A 75 -4.05 -6.00 -17.45
CA GLY A 75 -5.25 -6.26 -16.67
C GLY A 75 -6.07 -4.99 -16.43
N ALA A 76 -6.82 -4.98 -15.35
CA ALA A 76 -7.70 -3.88 -14.97
C ALA A 76 -7.14 -3.07 -13.80
N VAL A 77 -7.43 -1.79 -13.76
CA VAL A 77 -7.35 -0.97 -12.55
C VAL A 77 -8.73 -0.99 -11.90
N LYS A 78 -8.83 -1.51 -10.68
CA LYS A 78 -10.07 -1.59 -9.90
C LYS A 78 -10.01 -0.62 -8.75
N VAL A 79 -10.94 0.30 -8.70
CA VAL A 79 -11.13 1.26 -7.60
C VAL A 79 -12.46 0.96 -6.95
N ALA A 80 -12.47 0.69 -5.66
CA ALA A 80 -13.69 0.41 -4.90
C ALA A 80 -13.58 1.02 -3.51
N ALA A 81 -14.67 1.56 -3.01
CA ALA A 81 -14.78 2.10 -1.66
C ALA A 81 -16.10 1.64 -1.04
N ALA A 82 -16.15 1.54 0.28
CA ALA A 82 -17.38 1.20 0.99
C ALA A 82 -18.38 2.35 1.00
N GLU A 83 -17.91 3.59 1.09
CA GLU A 83 -18.76 4.76 1.29
C GLU A 83 -18.84 5.66 0.05
N GLU A 84 -17.70 6.11 -0.47
CA GLU A 84 -17.66 7.11 -1.53
C GLU A 84 -16.40 6.98 -2.41
N ILE A 85 -16.57 7.21 -3.71
CA ILE A 85 -15.46 7.48 -4.63
C ILE A 85 -15.68 8.88 -5.20
N LEU A 86 -14.70 9.75 -5.01
CA LEU A 86 -14.71 11.13 -5.51
C LEU A 86 -13.52 11.37 -6.44
N LEU A 87 -13.81 11.72 -7.68
CA LEU A 87 -12.84 12.19 -8.67
C LEU A 87 -13.07 13.67 -8.89
N ASN A 88 -12.14 14.52 -8.51
CA ASN A 88 -12.30 15.97 -8.56
C ASN A 88 -11.11 16.63 -9.28
N SER A 89 -11.41 17.59 -10.16
CA SER A 89 -10.39 18.43 -10.80
C SER A 89 -11.02 19.73 -11.30
N GLY A 90 -10.40 20.87 -10.99
CA GLY A 90 -10.81 22.19 -11.53
C GLY A 90 -12.26 22.60 -11.23
N GLY A 91 -12.84 22.07 -10.16
CA GLY A 91 -14.24 22.32 -9.78
C GLY A 91 -15.25 21.38 -10.44
N GLY A 92 -14.85 20.58 -11.43
CA GLY A 92 -15.65 19.48 -11.95
C GLY A 92 -15.39 18.20 -11.14
N TYR A 93 -16.43 17.36 -10.94
CA TYR A 93 -16.28 16.11 -10.21
C TYR A 93 -17.23 15.02 -10.71
N ILE A 94 -16.78 13.77 -10.47
CA ILE A 94 -17.62 12.57 -10.54
C ILE A 94 -17.66 11.98 -9.14
N ARG A 95 -18.84 11.77 -8.59
CA ARG A 95 -19.05 11.18 -7.27
C ARG A 95 -19.94 9.95 -7.37
N LEU A 96 -19.51 8.86 -6.76
CA LEU A 96 -20.29 7.64 -6.57
C LEU A 96 -20.54 7.48 -5.07
N LYS A 97 -21.78 7.54 -4.65
CA LYS A 97 -22.17 7.47 -3.24
C LYS A 97 -23.57 6.95 -3.05
N GLY A 98 -23.76 5.95 -2.18
CA GLY A 98 -25.09 5.46 -1.80
C GLY A 98 -25.91 4.91 -2.96
N GLY A 99 -25.28 4.47 -4.05
CA GLY A 99 -25.96 4.03 -5.27
C GLY A 99 -26.14 5.11 -6.32
N ASP A 100 -25.90 6.37 -6.00
CA ASP A 100 -26.01 7.49 -6.94
C ASP A 100 -24.69 7.74 -7.67
N ILE A 101 -24.80 8.20 -8.92
CA ILE A 101 -23.67 8.66 -9.74
C ILE A 101 -23.94 10.10 -10.11
N GLU A 102 -23.11 11.01 -9.62
CA GLU A 102 -23.22 12.44 -9.90
C GLU A 102 -22.06 12.90 -10.79
N ILE A 103 -22.38 13.60 -11.86
CA ILE A 103 -21.41 14.20 -12.78
C ILE A 103 -21.69 15.69 -12.85
N HIS A 104 -20.83 16.51 -12.30
CA HIS A 104 -20.99 17.96 -12.21
C HIS A 104 -19.75 18.70 -12.68
N GLY A 105 -19.97 19.87 -13.27
CA GLY A 105 -18.88 20.77 -13.65
C GLY A 105 -19.38 22.19 -13.90
N PRO A 106 -18.53 23.20 -13.70
CA PRO A 106 -18.87 24.58 -13.97
C PRO A 106 -18.90 24.92 -15.47
N GLY A 107 -18.41 24.03 -16.33
CA GLY A 107 -18.37 24.18 -17.77
C GLY A 107 -19.24 23.18 -18.50
N VAL A 108 -18.82 22.80 -19.70
CA VAL A 108 -19.54 21.86 -20.58
C VAL A 108 -19.26 20.42 -20.16
N ILE A 109 -20.29 19.60 -20.08
CA ILE A 109 -20.18 18.15 -19.99
C ILE A 109 -20.39 17.61 -21.40
N ASP A 110 -19.33 17.13 -22.04
CA ASP A 110 -19.34 16.58 -23.41
C ASP A 110 -19.34 15.04 -23.35
N VAL A 111 -20.42 14.42 -23.76
CA VAL A 111 -20.60 12.97 -23.77
C VAL A 111 -20.74 12.53 -25.23
N LYS A 112 -19.74 11.80 -25.74
CA LYS A 112 -19.71 11.30 -27.12
C LYS A 112 -19.73 9.78 -27.11
N GLY A 113 -20.54 9.20 -27.96
CA GLY A 113 -20.63 7.76 -28.16
C GLY A 113 -21.45 7.47 -29.42
N ASP A 114 -21.24 6.31 -30.00
CA ASP A 114 -22.05 5.85 -31.15
C ASP A 114 -23.50 5.67 -30.73
N GLN A 115 -23.76 5.18 -29.54
CA GLN A 115 -25.09 5.01 -28.96
C GLN A 115 -25.09 5.38 -27.48
N HIS A 116 -26.18 5.96 -27.01
CA HIS A 116 -26.43 6.22 -25.60
C HIS A 116 -27.61 5.36 -25.14
N LEU A 117 -27.34 4.39 -24.25
CA LEU A 117 -28.39 3.50 -23.74
C LEU A 117 -28.76 3.90 -22.31
N PHE A 118 -30.02 4.18 -22.08
CA PHE A 118 -30.58 4.42 -20.76
C PHE A 118 -31.51 3.26 -20.42
N GLY A 119 -31.09 2.39 -19.48
CA GLY A 119 -31.83 1.21 -19.04
C GLY A 119 -32.58 1.45 -17.73
N GLY A 120 -33.16 0.39 -17.18
CA GLY A 120 -33.68 0.38 -15.83
C GLY A 120 -32.56 0.30 -14.79
N PRO A 121 -32.86 0.43 -13.49
CA PRO A 121 -31.88 0.35 -12.42
C PRO A 121 -31.22 -1.02 -12.36
N GLU A 122 -29.90 -1.04 -12.20
CA GLU A 122 -29.07 -2.24 -11.98
C GLU A 122 -28.08 -1.97 -10.85
N GLU A 123 -27.84 -2.96 -10.01
CA GLU A 123 -26.96 -2.83 -8.86
C GLU A 123 -25.77 -3.79 -8.97
N MET A 124 -24.60 -3.29 -8.63
CA MET A 124 -23.38 -4.08 -8.47
C MET A 124 -22.74 -3.82 -7.11
N THR A 125 -22.66 -4.83 -6.26
CA THR A 125 -22.00 -4.72 -4.97
C THR A 125 -20.49 -4.86 -5.14
N PRO A 126 -19.68 -3.87 -4.68
CA PRO A 126 -18.23 -3.96 -4.76
C PRO A 126 -17.71 -5.07 -3.83
N ARG A 127 -16.81 -5.92 -4.36
CA ARG A 127 -16.09 -6.90 -3.53
C ARG A 127 -14.85 -6.24 -2.96
N LEU A 128 -14.95 -5.80 -1.73
CA LEU A 128 -13.79 -5.26 -1.00
C LEU A 128 -12.96 -6.42 -0.41
N PRO A 129 -11.63 -6.31 -0.44
CA PRO A 129 -10.78 -7.30 0.22
C PRO A 129 -10.98 -7.23 1.73
N VAL A 130 -11.04 -8.40 2.37
CA VAL A 130 -10.95 -8.48 3.82
C VAL A 130 -9.47 -8.30 4.17
N LEU A 131 -9.13 -7.23 4.85
CA LEU A 131 -7.78 -7.05 5.34
C LEU A 131 -7.49 -8.08 6.43
N PRO A 132 -6.31 -8.73 6.41
CA PRO A 132 -5.93 -9.63 7.48
C PRO A 132 -5.93 -8.84 8.80
N TRP A 133 -6.48 -9.45 9.84
CA TRP A 133 -6.41 -8.85 11.16
C TRP A 133 -4.93 -8.64 11.52
N SER A 134 -4.64 -7.50 12.16
CA SER A 134 -3.28 -7.16 12.57
C SER A 134 -2.64 -8.38 13.23
N PRO A 135 -1.51 -8.90 12.74
CA PRO A 135 -0.83 -9.98 13.44
C PRO A 135 -0.58 -9.54 14.88
N GLU A 136 -0.76 -10.46 15.82
CA GLU A 136 -0.42 -10.18 17.21
C GLU A 136 0.94 -9.50 17.28
N PRO A 137 1.12 -8.47 18.11
CA PRO A 137 2.37 -7.73 18.17
C PRO A 137 3.52 -8.74 18.32
N VAL A 138 4.51 -8.60 17.48
CA VAL A 138 5.69 -9.48 17.49
C VAL A 138 6.14 -9.57 18.94
N CYS A 139 6.12 -10.79 19.50
CA CYS A 139 6.50 -11.01 20.89
C CYS A 139 7.98 -10.65 21.06
N VAL A 140 8.25 -9.38 21.36
CA VAL A 140 9.62 -8.86 21.57
C VAL A 140 10.33 -9.63 22.68
N SER A 141 9.60 -10.01 23.74
CA SER A 141 10.13 -10.84 24.82
C SER A 141 10.49 -12.25 24.34
N CYS A 142 9.69 -12.84 23.42
CA CYS A 142 10.02 -14.15 22.82
C CYS A 142 11.25 -14.05 21.92
N TRP A 143 11.38 -12.94 21.21
CA TRP A 143 12.53 -12.66 20.37
C TRP A 143 13.81 -12.46 21.19
N MET A 144 13.71 -11.65 22.24
CA MET A 144 14.81 -11.42 23.18
C MET A 144 15.23 -12.72 23.88
N LYS A 145 14.29 -13.58 24.21
CA LYS A 145 14.57 -14.89 24.82
C LYS A 145 15.27 -15.81 23.81
N ALA A 146 14.80 -15.89 22.57
CA ALA A 146 15.43 -16.68 21.51
C ALA A 146 16.88 -16.22 21.22
N VAL A 147 17.11 -14.90 21.21
CA VAL A 147 18.45 -14.31 21.06
C VAL A 147 19.36 -14.67 22.25
N LYS A 148 18.83 -14.59 23.47
CA LYS A 148 19.58 -14.90 24.70
C LYS A 148 19.92 -16.39 24.81
N GLU A 149 19.08 -17.27 24.30
CA GLU A 149 19.26 -18.71 24.26
C GLU A 149 19.99 -19.20 23.01
N GLN A 150 20.47 -18.31 22.13
CA GLN A 150 21.14 -18.62 20.85
C GLN A 150 20.35 -19.59 19.94
N ARG A 151 19.04 -19.62 20.08
CA ARG A 151 18.15 -20.45 19.25
C ARG A 151 17.81 -19.75 17.96
N ALA A 152 17.97 -20.43 16.83
CA ALA A 152 17.41 -19.98 15.56
C ALA A 152 15.88 -19.98 15.67
N LEU A 153 15.28 -18.82 15.34
CA LEU A 153 13.86 -18.49 15.19
C LEU A 153 12.86 -19.63 15.52
N VAL A 154 12.12 -19.46 16.60
CA VAL A 154 11.01 -20.35 16.99
C VAL A 154 9.93 -20.34 15.90
N ARG A 155 9.67 -21.48 15.30
CA ARG A 155 8.48 -21.70 14.46
C ARG A 155 7.24 -21.52 15.34
N VAL A 156 6.46 -20.48 15.10
CA VAL A 156 5.13 -20.35 15.69
C VAL A 156 4.26 -21.46 15.08
N ARG A 157 3.91 -22.49 15.85
CA ARG A 157 2.88 -23.43 15.47
C ARG A 157 1.53 -22.71 15.59
N LYS A 158 0.72 -22.83 14.53
CA LYS A 158 -0.71 -22.52 14.56
C LYS A 158 -1.43 -23.36 15.60
#